data_284c6dc5a10656b13f8f3f6b157aa74f
#
_entry.id   284c6dc5a10656b13f8f3f6b157aa74f
#
_cell.length_a   1.000
_cell.length_b   1.000
_cell.length_c   1.000
_cell.angle_alpha   90.00
_cell.angle_beta   90.00
_cell.angle_gamma   90.00
#
_symmetry.space_group_name_H-M   'P 1'
#
loop_
_entity.id
_entity.type
_entity.pdbx_description
1 polymer ?
#
loop_
_entity_poly.entity_id
_entity_poly.type
_entity_poly.pdbx_seq_one_letter_code
_entity_poly.pdbx_strand_id
1 'polypeptide(L)'
;MNNVNLENALISVDIVDLLQDYCAIQLDIDSTKVKAAAHVAQTIDITRIIGATNLERIKNPQNDAEDALRELAIPTWCYYTYSRCLKMFNGTLTDSGYIISEDAQRALDVVRDASDEAYSVAEVYMKLLVEALDGETPTESDDIDQGLFTPQIRVFGGAENR
;
A
#
# COMPACT_ATOMS: atom_id res chain seq x y z
N MET A 1 -15.53 -19.91 -15.97
CA MET A 1 -15.02 -18.88 -15.04
C MET A 1 -13.77 -18.30 -15.67
N ASN A 2 -13.82 -17.04 -16.12
CA ASN A 2 -12.64 -16.37 -16.67
C ASN A 2 -11.70 -16.10 -15.50
N ASN A 3 -10.57 -16.80 -15.45
CA ASN A 3 -9.46 -16.42 -14.61
C ASN A 3 -8.99 -15.03 -15.09
N VAL A 4 -9.46 -13.99 -14.44
CA VAL A 4 -8.87 -12.66 -14.60
C VAL A 4 -7.43 -12.81 -14.14
N ASN A 5 -6.49 -12.74 -15.08
CA ASN A 5 -5.08 -12.75 -14.73
C ASN A 5 -4.78 -11.42 -14.05
N LEU A 6 -4.88 -11.42 -12.72
CA LEU A 6 -4.67 -10.24 -11.87
C LEU A 6 -3.30 -9.59 -12.12
N GLU A 7 -2.31 -10.38 -12.54
CA GLU A 7 -0.95 -9.88 -12.77
C GLU A 7 -0.89 -8.85 -13.90
N ASN A 8 -1.65 -9.06 -14.98
CA ASN A 8 -1.71 -8.11 -16.08
C ASN A 8 -2.57 -6.87 -15.78
N ALA A 9 -3.33 -6.89 -14.69
CA ALA A 9 -4.19 -5.79 -14.28
C ALA A 9 -3.48 -4.80 -13.36
N LEU A 10 -2.37 -5.19 -12.72
CA LEU A 10 -1.67 -4.39 -11.72
C LEU A 10 -0.73 -3.35 -12.35
N ILE A 11 -0.42 -2.28 -11.60
CA ILE A 11 0.60 -1.29 -11.95
C ILE A 11 1.97 -1.95 -12.11
N SER A 12 2.29 -2.90 -11.24
CA SER A 12 3.47 -3.76 -11.34
C SER A 12 3.16 -5.16 -10.83
N VAL A 13 3.82 -6.17 -11.42
CA VAL A 13 3.75 -7.56 -10.96
C VAL A 13 4.59 -7.79 -9.69
N ASP A 14 5.57 -6.91 -9.45
CA ASP A 14 6.56 -7.02 -8.38
C ASP A 14 6.11 -6.35 -7.08
N ILE A 15 4.81 -6.29 -6.83
CA ILE A 15 4.23 -5.59 -5.66
C ILE A 15 4.80 -6.08 -4.32
N VAL A 16 5.17 -7.34 -4.21
CA VAL A 16 5.73 -7.89 -2.97
C VAL A 16 7.10 -7.28 -2.68
N ASP A 17 7.97 -7.23 -3.69
CA ASP A 17 9.30 -6.65 -3.58
C ASP A 17 9.21 -5.14 -3.35
N LEU A 18 8.33 -4.46 -4.07
CA LEU A 18 8.07 -3.02 -3.88
C LEU A 18 7.57 -2.69 -2.47
N LEU A 19 6.73 -3.53 -1.87
CA LEU A 19 6.32 -3.34 -0.48
C LEU A 19 7.48 -3.49 0.50
N GLN A 20 8.43 -4.39 0.23
CA GLN A 20 9.64 -4.51 1.03
C GLN A 20 10.49 -3.25 0.95
N ASP A 21 10.65 -2.70 -0.25
CA ASP A 21 11.47 -1.51 -0.49
C ASP A 21 10.84 -0.23 0.12
N TYR A 22 9.54 0.00 -0.10
CA TYR A 22 8.87 1.22 0.33
C TYR A 22 8.36 1.18 1.77
N CYS A 23 7.91 0.02 2.24
CA CYS A 23 7.27 -0.11 3.54
C CYS A 23 8.13 -0.86 4.57
N ALA A 24 9.36 -1.22 4.23
CA ALA A 24 10.34 -1.91 5.09
C ALA A 24 9.76 -3.17 5.78
N ILE A 25 8.91 -3.92 5.07
CA ILE A 25 8.23 -5.09 5.62
C ILE A 25 9.00 -6.34 5.25
N GLN A 26 9.27 -7.18 6.23
CA GLN A 26 9.63 -8.57 5.97
C GLN A 26 8.34 -9.35 5.74
N LEU A 27 8.04 -9.64 4.47
CA LEU A 27 6.83 -10.35 4.11
C LEU A 27 7.11 -11.86 4.04
N ASP A 28 6.78 -12.56 5.11
CA ASP A 28 6.44 -13.98 5.06
C ASP A 28 4.91 -14.12 4.85
N ILE A 29 4.40 -13.43 3.83
CA ILE A 29 2.98 -13.31 3.56
C ILE A 29 2.66 -13.99 2.23
N ASP A 30 1.50 -14.64 2.19
CA ASP A 30 0.91 -15.17 0.96
C ASP A 30 0.80 -14.07 -0.12
N SER A 31 1.62 -14.18 -1.15
CA SER A 31 1.69 -13.24 -2.27
C SER A 31 0.33 -13.06 -2.97
N THR A 32 -0.54 -14.08 -2.94
CA THR A 32 -1.89 -14.01 -3.53
C THR A 32 -2.76 -13.00 -2.79
N LYS A 33 -2.67 -12.97 -1.47
CA LYS A 33 -3.42 -12.00 -0.64
C LYS A 33 -2.89 -10.59 -0.85
N VAL A 34 -1.57 -10.42 -0.95
CA VAL A 34 -0.95 -9.12 -1.26
C VAL A 34 -1.41 -8.62 -2.61
N LYS A 35 -1.40 -9.45 -3.65
CA LYS A 35 -1.89 -9.09 -5.00
C LYS A 35 -3.38 -8.73 -4.99
N ALA A 36 -4.21 -9.42 -4.20
CA ALA A 36 -5.61 -9.07 -4.04
C ALA A 36 -5.78 -7.69 -3.37
N ALA A 37 -5.03 -7.40 -2.30
CA ALA A 37 -5.04 -6.08 -1.66
C ALA A 37 -4.57 -4.99 -2.61
N ALA A 38 -3.51 -5.25 -3.39
CA ALA A 38 -2.96 -4.34 -4.38
C ALA A 38 -3.96 -4.00 -5.50
N HIS A 39 -4.71 -4.99 -5.97
CA HIS A 39 -5.77 -4.79 -6.95
C HIS A 39 -6.88 -3.89 -6.40
N VAL A 40 -7.30 -4.12 -5.14
CA VAL A 40 -8.32 -3.29 -4.48
C VAL A 40 -7.80 -1.86 -4.28
N ALA A 41 -6.55 -1.67 -3.80
CA ALA A 41 -5.92 -0.37 -3.65
C ALA A 41 -5.87 0.39 -4.99
N GLN A 42 -5.44 -0.27 -6.05
CA GLN A 42 -5.43 0.31 -7.39
C GLN A 42 -6.81 0.75 -7.85
N THR A 43 -7.82 -0.12 -7.68
CA THR A 43 -9.17 0.13 -8.22
C THR A 43 -9.93 1.18 -7.40
N ILE A 44 -9.87 1.07 -6.07
CA ILE A 44 -10.69 1.89 -5.16
C ILE A 44 -9.98 3.21 -4.83
N ASP A 45 -8.68 3.15 -4.52
CA ASP A 45 -7.99 4.32 -3.99
C ASP A 45 -7.37 5.16 -5.12
N ILE A 46 -6.78 4.52 -6.13
CA ILE A 46 -6.08 5.22 -7.22
C ILE A 46 -7.01 5.52 -8.39
N THR A 47 -7.56 4.49 -9.03
CA THR A 47 -8.31 4.67 -10.29
C THR A 47 -9.53 5.58 -10.12
N ARG A 48 -10.17 5.56 -8.95
CA ARG A 48 -11.30 6.43 -8.65
C ARG A 48 -10.93 7.91 -8.68
N ILE A 49 -9.67 8.24 -8.35
CA ILE A 49 -9.19 9.62 -8.29
C ILE A 49 -8.63 10.06 -9.64
N ILE A 50 -7.71 9.28 -10.21
CA ILE A 50 -7.01 9.69 -11.44
C ILE A 50 -7.70 9.27 -12.74
N GLY A 51 -8.67 8.36 -12.66
CA GLY A 51 -9.38 7.80 -13.81
C GLY A 51 -8.64 6.68 -14.53
N ALA A 52 -9.38 5.89 -15.31
CA ALA A 52 -8.85 4.72 -16.00
C ALA A 52 -7.80 5.07 -17.08
N THR A 53 -7.99 6.19 -17.78
CA THR A 53 -7.06 6.63 -18.83
C THR A 53 -5.68 6.94 -18.28
N ASN A 54 -5.60 7.65 -17.15
CA ASN A 54 -4.33 7.98 -16.52
C ASN A 54 -3.70 6.73 -15.89
N LEU A 55 -4.50 5.81 -15.36
CA LEU A 55 -3.98 4.53 -14.89
C LEU A 55 -3.29 3.74 -16.01
N GLU A 56 -3.87 3.68 -17.20
CA GLU A 56 -3.24 2.96 -18.33
C GLU A 56 -1.94 3.63 -18.78
N ARG A 57 -1.84 4.96 -18.75
CA ARG A 57 -0.58 5.69 -19.00
C ARG A 57 0.50 5.34 -17.97
N ILE A 58 0.14 5.27 -16.71
CA ILE A 58 1.04 4.89 -15.61
C ILE A 58 1.50 3.43 -15.74
N LYS A 59 0.62 2.53 -16.14
CA LYS A 59 0.96 1.11 -16.34
C LYS A 59 1.90 0.89 -17.52
N ASN A 60 1.71 1.64 -18.58
CA ASN A 60 2.41 1.47 -19.85
C ASN A 60 2.99 2.82 -20.32
N PRO A 61 3.97 3.38 -19.60
CA PRO A 61 4.53 4.69 -19.95
C PRO A 61 5.19 4.65 -21.33
N GLN A 62 4.99 5.70 -22.12
CA GLN A 62 5.50 5.83 -23.48
C GLN A 62 6.56 6.94 -23.61
N ASN A 63 6.78 7.72 -22.55
CA ASN A 63 7.70 8.85 -22.53
C ASN A 63 8.12 9.18 -21.10
N ASP A 64 9.16 10.00 -20.97
CA ASP A 64 9.76 10.39 -19.67
C ASP A 64 8.75 11.04 -18.70
N ALA A 65 7.77 11.78 -19.23
CA ALA A 65 6.74 12.39 -18.39
C ALA A 65 5.80 11.33 -17.78
N GLU A 66 5.47 10.30 -18.51
CA GLU A 66 4.67 9.17 -18.01
C GLU A 66 5.47 8.27 -17.07
N ASP A 67 6.79 8.14 -17.30
CA ASP A 67 7.69 7.48 -16.35
C ASP A 67 7.74 8.24 -15.02
N ALA A 68 7.80 9.57 -15.04
CA ALA A 68 7.75 10.39 -13.82
C ALA A 68 6.41 10.22 -13.07
N LEU A 69 5.28 10.15 -13.78
CA LEU A 69 3.98 9.83 -13.16
C LEU A 69 3.98 8.44 -12.51
N ARG A 70 4.59 7.45 -13.16
CA ARG A 70 4.73 6.11 -12.63
C ARG A 70 5.58 6.08 -11.36
N GLU A 71 6.67 6.84 -11.30
CA GLU A 71 7.50 6.97 -10.10
C GLU A 71 6.74 7.52 -8.89
N LEU A 72 5.78 8.43 -9.09
CA LEU A 72 4.88 8.89 -8.04
C LEU A 72 3.76 7.89 -7.72
N ALA A 73 3.26 7.19 -8.72
CA ALA A 73 2.17 6.25 -8.54
C ALA A 73 2.60 4.97 -7.79
N ILE A 74 3.84 4.50 -7.96
CA ILE A 74 4.34 3.29 -7.29
C ILE A 74 4.30 3.43 -5.76
N PRO A 75 4.92 4.44 -5.12
CA PRO A 75 4.84 4.60 -3.67
C PRO A 75 3.39 4.82 -3.20
N THR A 76 2.60 5.60 -3.92
CA THR A 76 1.16 5.78 -3.63
C THR A 76 0.46 4.43 -3.53
N TRP A 77 0.66 3.58 -4.52
CA TRP A 77 0.06 2.27 -4.60
C TRP A 77 0.57 1.32 -3.52
N CYS A 78 1.88 1.35 -3.23
CA CYS A 78 2.49 0.54 -2.18
C CYS A 78 1.90 0.87 -0.80
N TYR A 79 1.81 2.13 -0.42
CA TYR A 79 1.28 2.54 0.87
C TYR A 79 -0.22 2.26 1.02
N TYR A 80 -1.03 2.46 -0.01
CA TYR A 80 -2.44 2.02 0.02
C TYR A 80 -2.57 0.50 0.12
N THR A 81 -1.75 -0.25 -0.62
CA THR A 81 -1.73 -1.72 -0.54
C THR A 81 -1.35 -2.17 0.86
N TYR A 82 -0.32 -1.57 1.45
CA TYR A 82 0.13 -1.88 2.80
C TYR A 82 -0.96 -1.62 3.85
N SER A 83 -1.58 -0.44 3.82
CA SER A 83 -2.71 -0.14 4.70
C SER A 83 -3.82 -1.19 4.60
N ARG A 84 -4.14 -1.64 3.39
CA ARG A 84 -5.15 -2.69 3.16
C ARG A 84 -4.69 -4.05 3.64
N CYS A 85 -3.44 -4.42 3.43
CA CYS A 85 -2.87 -5.66 3.97
C CYS A 85 -2.99 -5.70 5.50
N LEU A 86 -2.63 -4.63 6.19
CA LEU A 86 -2.74 -4.53 7.63
C LEU A 86 -4.19 -4.76 8.12
N LYS A 87 -5.18 -4.23 7.41
CA LYS A 87 -6.61 -4.44 7.73
C LYS A 87 -7.08 -5.86 7.41
N MET A 88 -6.60 -6.45 6.32
CA MET A 88 -7.04 -7.78 5.87
C MET A 88 -6.44 -8.92 6.69
N PHE A 89 -5.21 -8.79 7.18
CA PHE A 89 -4.49 -9.89 7.84
C PHE A 89 -4.78 -9.99 9.33
N ASN A 90 -5.43 -9.02 9.92
CA ASN A 90 -5.71 -9.00 11.36
C ASN A 90 -7.06 -9.61 11.77
N GLY A 91 -7.80 -10.15 10.84
CA GLY A 91 -9.06 -10.81 11.10
C GLY A 91 -9.08 -12.23 10.56
N THR A 92 -9.34 -13.20 11.41
CA THR A 92 -9.69 -14.56 10.96
C THR A 92 -11.18 -14.73 11.12
N LEU A 93 -11.89 -14.85 10.00
CA LEU A 93 -13.29 -15.25 9.99
C LEU A 93 -13.35 -16.77 10.18
N THR A 94 -13.99 -17.22 11.25
CA THR A 94 -14.24 -18.65 11.52
C THR A 94 -15.73 -18.93 11.36
N ASP A 95 -16.10 -20.20 11.25
CA ASP A 95 -17.51 -20.64 11.19
C ASP A 95 -18.31 -20.22 12.45
N SER A 96 -17.62 -19.88 13.53
CA SER A 96 -18.22 -19.42 14.80
C SER A 96 -18.27 -17.88 14.90
N GLY A 97 -17.88 -17.14 13.84
CA GLY A 97 -17.81 -15.69 13.81
C GLY A 97 -16.39 -15.16 14.00
N TYR A 98 -16.30 -13.85 14.22
CA TYR A 98 -15.03 -13.14 14.40
C TYR A 98 -14.62 -13.24 15.88
N ILE A 99 -13.52 -13.94 16.17
CA ILE A 99 -13.01 -14.10 17.52
C ILE A 99 -11.79 -13.23 17.71
N ILE A 100 -11.84 -12.32 18.69
CA ILE A 100 -10.74 -11.48 19.12
C ILE A 100 -10.43 -11.79 20.58
N SER A 101 -9.20 -12.19 20.91
CA SER A 101 -8.74 -12.29 22.29
C SER A 101 -8.41 -10.90 22.85
N GLU A 102 -8.36 -10.73 24.18
CA GLU A 102 -7.99 -9.44 24.80
C GLU A 102 -6.57 -8.97 24.40
N ASP A 103 -5.64 -9.90 24.25
CA ASP A 103 -4.29 -9.60 23.77
C ASP A 103 -4.31 -9.20 22.27
N ALA A 104 -5.20 -9.77 21.49
CA ALA A 104 -5.42 -9.39 20.10
C ALA A 104 -6.04 -8.00 19.98
N GLN A 105 -6.83 -7.54 20.94
CA GLN A 105 -7.42 -6.19 20.89
C GLN A 105 -6.36 -5.09 20.91
N ARG A 106 -5.34 -5.22 21.76
CA ARG A 106 -4.21 -4.27 21.81
C ARG A 106 -3.38 -4.33 20.52
N ALA A 107 -3.15 -5.53 20.00
CA ALA A 107 -2.48 -5.70 18.70
C ALA A 107 -3.29 -5.06 17.57
N LEU A 108 -4.62 -5.14 17.60
CA LEU A 108 -5.51 -4.51 16.61
C LEU A 108 -5.43 -2.99 16.63
N ASP A 109 -5.32 -2.37 17.80
CA ASP A 109 -5.19 -0.91 17.91
C ASP A 109 -3.87 -0.44 17.27
N VAL A 110 -2.75 -1.11 17.57
CA VAL A 110 -1.43 -0.81 16.94
C VAL A 110 -1.47 -0.99 15.44
N VAL A 111 -2.12 -2.04 14.96
CA VAL A 111 -2.26 -2.32 13.53
C VAL A 111 -3.16 -1.30 12.85
N ARG A 112 -4.23 -0.89 13.50
CA ARG A 112 -5.11 0.16 12.98
C ARG A 112 -4.34 1.48 12.84
N ASP A 113 -3.61 1.86 13.87
CA ASP A 113 -2.81 3.09 13.85
C ASP A 113 -1.74 3.03 12.74
N ALA A 114 -1.03 1.91 12.58
CA ALA A 114 -0.08 1.71 11.48
C ALA A 114 -0.75 1.73 10.11
N SER A 115 -1.97 1.19 10.00
CA SER A 115 -2.74 1.22 8.75
C SER A 115 -3.18 2.64 8.40
N ASP A 116 -3.64 3.41 9.38
CA ASP A 116 -4.11 4.78 9.15
C ASP A 116 -2.92 5.71 8.86
N GLU A 117 -1.75 5.45 9.45
CA GLU A 117 -0.50 6.12 9.11
C GLU A 117 -0.06 5.84 7.68
N ALA A 118 -0.02 4.57 7.27
CA ALA A 118 0.30 4.19 5.89
C ALA A 118 -0.70 4.82 4.89
N TYR A 119 -1.96 4.86 5.23
CA TYR A 119 -2.99 5.52 4.41
C TYR A 119 -2.70 7.01 4.27
N SER A 120 -2.33 7.69 5.36
CA SER A 120 -1.99 9.13 5.34
C SER A 120 -0.77 9.41 4.47
N VAL A 121 0.25 8.55 4.49
CA VAL A 121 1.41 8.67 3.59
C VAL A 121 0.99 8.49 2.13
N ALA A 122 0.13 7.51 1.83
CA ALA A 122 -0.40 7.32 0.50
C ALA A 122 -1.15 8.55 -0.03
N GLU A 123 -1.92 9.24 0.83
CA GLU A 123 -2.64 10.48 0.50
C GLU A 123 -1.68 11.61 0.10
N VAL A 124 -0.53 11.74 0.77
CA VAL A 124 0.50 12.72 0.39
C VAL A 124 1.03 12.43 -1.02
N TYR A 125 1.42 11.18 -1.31
CA TYR A 125 1.87 10.80 -2.65
C TYR A 125 0.76 10.92 -3.70
N MET A 126 -0.49 10.61 -3.33
CA MET A 126 -1.63 10.80 -4.22
C MET A 126 -1.81 12.27 -4.61
N LYS A 127 -1.65 13.19 -3.66
CA LYS A 127 -1.72 14.61 -3.92
C LYS A 127 -0.65 15.04 -4.93
N LEU A 128 0.60 14.60 -4.74
CA LEU A 128 1.68 14.88 -5.69
C LEU A 128 1.40 14.30 -7.08
N LEU A 129 0.84 13.10 -7.14
CA LEU A 129 0.46 12.46 -8.42
C LEU A 129 -0.63 13.26 -9.14
N VAL A 130 -1.65 13.72 -8.43
CA VAL A 130 -2.73 14.55 -9.01
C VAL A 130 -2.18 15.88 -9.50
N GLU A 131 -1.35 16.55 -8.70
CA GLU A 131 -0.69 17.82 -9.08
C GLU A 131 0.16 17.64 -10.35
N ALA A 132 0.89 16.52 -10.46
CA ALA A 132 1.67 16.20 -11.66
C ALA A 132 0.80 15.91 -12.89
N LEU A 133 -0.35 15.25 -12.69
CA LEU A 133 -1.32 14.99 -13.77
C LEU A 133 -1.99 16.26 -14.28
N ASP A 134 -2.22 17.24 -13.42
CA ASP A 134 -2.81 18.53 -13.78
C ASP A 134 -1.78 19.47 -14.44
N GLY A 135 -0.52 19.04 -14.57
CA GLY A 135 0.56 19.83 -15.18
C GLY A 135 1.09 20.93 -14.27
N GLU A 136 0.69 20.94 -13.02
CA GLU A 136 1.29 21.77 -11.99
C GLU A 136 2.60 21.09 -11.55
N THR A 137 3.73 21.79 -11.70
CA THR A 137 5.00 21.31 -11.13
C THR A 137 4.79 21.14 -9.63
N PRO A 138 5.11 19.96 -9.04
CA PRO A 138 4.99 19.79 -7.59
C PRO A 138 5.76 20.94 -6.92
N THR A 139 5.07 21.79 -6.20
CA THR A 139 5.74 22.74 -5.32
C THR A 139 6.50 21.87 -4.33
N GLU A 140 7.84 21.97 -4.31
CA GLU A 140 8.65 21.42 -3.24
C GLU A 140 8.03 21.91 -1.92
N SER A 141 7.19 21.06 -1.33
CA SER A 141 6.79 21.31 0.05
C SER A 141 8.01 20.94 0.90
N ASP A 142 8.60 21.93 1.53
CA ASP A 142 9.82 21.90 2.32
C ASP A 142 9.82 20.91 3.51
N ASP A 143 8.89 19.97 3.59
CA ASP A 143 8.66 19.14 4.77
C ASP A 143 8.45 17.64 4.50
N ILE A 144 8.87 17.09 3.36
CA ILE A 144 9.01 15.64 3.28
C ILE A 144 10.41 15.26 3.73
N ASP A 145 10.65 15.34 5.03
CA ASP A 145 11.83 14.77 5.66
C ASP A 145 11.79 13.24 5.47
N GLN A 146 12.49 12.76 4.43
CA GLN A 146 12.62 11.34 4.08
C GLN A 146 13.24 10.49 5.20
N GLY A 147 13.56 11.11 6.36
CA GLY A 147 14.14 10.45 7.53
C GLY A 147 13.14 9.94 8.56
N LEU A 148 11.82 10.25 8.43
CA LEU A 148 10.89 10.07 9.54
C LEU A 148 10.05 8.79 9.49
N PHE A 149 10.06 8.02 8.41
CA PHE A 149 9.20 6.84 8.30
C PHE A 149 9.95 5.55 7.97
N THR A 150 10.72 5.07 8.91
CA THR A 150 10.93 3.62 9.06
C THR A 150 9.98 3.17 10.17
N PRO A 151 8.84 2.56 9.89
CA PRO A 151 8.00 1.97 10.92
C PRO A 151 8.79 0.82 11.56
N GLN A 152 9.44 1.10 12.68
CA GLN A 152 10.06 0.05 13.49
C GLN A 152 8.94 -0.70 14.21
N ILE A 153 8.37 -1.70 13.57
CA ILE A 153 7.59 -2.70 14.28
C ILE A 153 8.58 -3.49 15.15
N ARG A 154 8.71 -3.08 16.41
CA ARG A 154 9.39 -3.90 17.42
C ARG A 154 8.52 -5.12 17.67
N VAL A 155 8.88 -6.23 17.04
CA VAL A 155 8.40 -7.54 17.50
C VAL A 155 8.99 -7.75 18.87
N PHE A 156 8.16 -7.67 19.91
CA PHE A 156 8.54 -8.08 21.25
C PHE A 156 8.76 -9.59 21.22
N GLY A 157 10.02 -10.00 21.07
CA GLY A 157 10.45 -11.37 21.23
C GLY A 157 10.10 -11.85 22.63
N GLY A 158 9.54 -13.06 22.70
CA GLY A 158 9.09 -13.68 23.93
C GLY A 158 10.18 -13.76 24.97
N ALA A 159 9.78 -13.55 26.22
CA ALA A 159 10.60 -13.77 27.38
C ALA A 159 11.03 -15.22 27.45
N GLU A 160 12.33 -15.46 27.42
CA GLU A 160 12.90 -16.73 27.83
C GLU A 160 12.59 -16.95 29.32
N ASN A 161 11.82 -18.02 29.59
CA ASN A 161 11.71 -18.58 30.92
C ASN A 161 13.05 -19.21 31.33
N ARG A 162 13.61 -18.69 32.39
CA ARG A 162 14.49 -19.46 33.27
C ARG A 162 13.77 -19.79 34.57
#